data_dacfbcde3d9e4ab975637c0974b94845
#
_entry.id   dacfbcde3d9e4ab975637c0974b94845
#
_cell.length_a   1.000
_cell.length_b   1.000
_cell.length_c   1.000
_cell.angle_alpha   90.00
_cell.angle_beta   90.00
_cell.angle_gamma   90.00
#
_symmetry.space_group_name_H-M   'P 1'
#
loop_
_entity.id
_entity.type
_entity.pdbx_description
1 polymer ?
#
loop_
_entity_poly.entity_id
_entity_poly.type
_entity_poly.pdbx_seq_one_letter_code
_entity_poly.pdbx_strand_id
1 'polypeptide(L)'
;MKRTLLATLLLSATVGSALAQQQPQFTQYSLNGMSLNPAYAGIKGQGEINMLGRYQYYNYGTFGGANGSPRTGLFTISLPIPTLSGGVGLSVYYDQVGQSKMTNAALSYSQHIKLGEGKLGFGIQGIYTYLGKGTYIAIDPDDINVPKDASDSKFDAGAGVWYEAPKFYAGLSVNNLFRSGFTFKSQGTNGSASKYLAENHAYFTAGYNIDASSSVVVTPSVLVKAVLPGAYADKGKFDNSNNYSFEGGVRATLDDKYWIGANYRHQESVSGMLGASIAKDNALRLGLAMDIITINQAARAFSSYEIMLSYRLPKPGLLTRPAIRTPRYSF
;
A
#
# COMPACT_ATOMS: atom_id res chain seq x y z
N MET A 1 24.88 43.45 -2.71
CA MET A 1 23.62 43.43 -1.96
C MET A 1 22.46 42.79 -2.73
N LYS A 2 22.10 43.18 -3.98
CA LYS A 2 20.95 42.56 -4.68
C LYS A 2 21.13 41.07 -5.03
N ARG A 3 22.36 40.60 -5.32
CA ARG A 3 22.65 39.19 -5.62
C ARG A 3 22.65 38.28 -4.38
N THR A 4 23.07 38.82 -3.25
CA THR A 4 22.98 38.07 -1.95
C THR A 4 21.54 37.98 -1.47
N LEU A 5 20.71 39.02 -1.64
CA LEU A 5 19.28 38.95 -1.31
C LEU A 5 18.52 37.93 -2.18
N LEU A 6 18.86 37.83 -3.48
CA LEU A 6 18.27 36.87 -4.39
C LEU A 6 18.68 35.41 -4.04
N ALA A 7 19.93 35.21 -3.62
CA ALA A 7 20.41 33.90 -3.19
C ALA A 7 19.76 33.46 -1.85
N THR A 8 19.55 34.39 -0.92
CA THR A 8 18.86 34.12 0.34
C THR A 8 17.37 33.85 0.13
N LEU A 9 16.73 34.55 -0.83
CA LEU A 9 15.33 34.30 -1.21
C LEU A 9 15.16 32.95 -1.92
N LEU A 10 16.13 32.53 -2.73
CA LEU A 10 16.16 31.23 -3.38
C LEU A 10 16.44 30.08 -2.38
N LEU A 11 17.28 30.32 -1.36
CA LEU A 11 17.54 29.35 -0.31
C LEU A 11 16.36 29.18 0.65
N SER A 12 15.59 30.24 0.91
CA SER A 12 14.39 30.16 1.77
C SER A 12 13.18 29.52 1.06
N ALA A 13 13.20 29.47 -0.28
CA ALA A 13 12.15 28.78 -1.06
C ALA A 13 12.32 27.24 -1.10
N THR A 14 13.46 26.71 -0.62
CA THR A 14 13.74 25.26 -0.61
C THR A 14 13.47 24.56 0.72
N VAL A 15 13.02 25.29 1.74
CA VAL A 15 12.45 24.67 2.96
C VAL A 15 10.98 24.30 2.68
N GLY A 16 10.76 23.60 1.57
CA GLY A 16 9.54 22.83 1.37
C GLY A 16 9.56 21.70 2.39
N SER A 17 8.69 21.81 3.39
CA SER A 17 8.42 20.82 4.39
C SER A 17 8.44 19.44 3.74
N ALA A 18 9.36 18.57 4.15
CA ALA A 18 9.29 17.13 3.89
C ALA A 18 8.08 16.59 4.69
N LEU A 19 6.90 17.05 4.32
CA LEU A 19 5.63 16.63 4.85
C LEU A 19 5.17 15.45 4.02
N ALA A 20 4.87 14.43 4.71
CA ALA A 20 4.24 13.20 4.28
C ALA A 20 5.20 12.06 3.99
N GLN A 21 5.56 11.33 5.03
CA GLN A 21 5.74 9.90 4.88
C GLN A 21 4.40 9.35 4.34
N GLN A 22 4.30 9.29 3.03
CA GLN A 22 3.17 8.66 2.37
C GLN A 22 3.28 7.16 2.65
N GLN A 23 2.14 6.52 2.93
CA GLN A 23 2.10 5.06 2.99
C GLN A 23 2.67 4.47 1.70
N PRO A 24 3.37 3.33 1.76
CA PRO A 24 3.99 2.71 0.58
C PRO A 24 3.01 2.58 -0.58
N GLN A 25 3.48 2.84 -1.79
CA GLN A 25 2.69 2.70 -3.01
C GLN A 25 3.33 1.64 -3.89
N PHE A 26 2.49 0.76 -4.44
CA PHE A 26 2.93 -0.38 -5.24
C PHE A 26 2.39 -0.28 -6.66
N THR A 27 3.21 -0.62 -7.64
CA THR A 27 2.83 -0.65 -9.06
C THR A 27 1.82 -1.77 -9.34
N GLN A 28 1.90 -2.87 -8.58
CA GLN A 28 0.99 -4.01 -8.72
C GLN A 28 -0.26 -3.90 -7.82
N TYR A 29 -0.69 -2.68 -7.45
CA TYR A 29 -1.81 -2.41 -6.54
C TYR A 29 -3.12 -3.10 -6.98
N SER A 30 -3.39 -3.16 -8.28
CA SER A 30 -4.63 -3.74 -8.81
C SER A 30 -4.75 -5.26 -8.58
N LEU A 31 -3.66 -5.92 -8.17
CA LEU A 31 -3.61 -7.35 -7.84
C LEU A 31 -3.71 -7.62 -6.34
N ASN A 32 -3.67 -6.58 -5.49
CA ASN A 32 -3.72 -6.72 -4.03
C ASN A 32 -4.61 -5.62 -3.38
N GLY A 33 -5.93 -5.76 -3.53
CA GLY A 33 -6.89 -4.82 -2.94
C GLY A 33 -6.89 -4.79 -1.42
N MET A 34 -6.42 -5.87 -0.75
CA MET A 34 -6.34 -5.95 0.70
C MET A 34 -5.35 -4.92 1.30
N SER A 35 -4.34 -4.52 0.55
CA SER A 35 -3.38 -3.49 0.98
C SER A 35 -3.98 -2.07 0.98
N LEU A 36 -5.08 -1.86 0.27
CA LEU A 36 -5.70 -0.56 0.08
C LEU A 36 -6.97 -0.37 0.91
N ASN A 37 -7.75 -1.45 1.12
CA ASN A 37 -9.11 -1.33 1.61
C ASN A 37 -9.53 -2.51 2.50
N PRO A 38 -9.95 -2.28 3.76
CA PRO A 38 -10.41 -3.35 4.64
C PRO A 38 -11.66 -4.07 4.12
N ALA A 39 -12.50 -3.41 3.33
CA ALA A 39 -13.71 -4.01 2.76
C ALA A 39 -13.41 -5.06 1.65
N TYR A 40 -12.16 -5.13 1.17
CA TYR A 40 -11.71 -6.19 0.26
C TYR A 40 -11.63 -7.56 0.94
N ALA A 41 -11.54 -7.61 2.28
CA ALA A 41 -11.39 -8.86 3.02
C ALA A 41 -12.47 -9.88 2.66
N GLY A 42 -12.09 -10.97 2.01
CA GLY A 42 -12.94 -12.10 1.63
C GLY A 42 -13.97 -11.85 0.52
N ILE A 43 -14.08 -10.64 -0.05
CA ILE A 43 -15.16 -10.29 -0.98
C ILE A 43 -15.10 -11.09 -2.29
N LYS A 44 -13.91 -11.48 -2.74
CA LYS A 44 -13.70 -12.36 -3.90
C LYS A 44 -14.30 -13.77 -3.73
N GLY A 45 -14.65 -14.15 -2.49
CA GLY A 45 -15.19 -15.48 -2.20
C GLY A 45 -14.14 -16.60 -2.26
N GLN A 46 -12.88 -16.25 -2.43
CA GLN A 46 -11.72 -17.13 -2.43
C GLN A 46 -10.64 -16.54 -1.53
N GLY A 47 -9.95 -17.38 -0.77
CA GLY A 47 -8.83 -16.92 0.05
C GLY A 47 -7.63 -16.56 -0.80
N GLU A 48 -6.93 -15.49 -0.44
CA GLU A 48 -5.71 -15.01 -1.11
C GLU A 48 -4.64 -14.67 -0.08
N ILE A 49 -3.41 -15.08 -0.36
CA ILE A 49 -2.20 -14.69 0.39
C ILE A 49 -1.29 -13.98 -0.59
N ASN A 50 -0.84 -12.79 -0.27
CA ASN A 50 0.07 -12.04 -1.14
C ASN A 50 1.30 -11.59 -0.35
N MET A 51 2.45 -11.69 -0.99
CA MET A 51 3.72 -11.11 -0.56
C MET A 51 4.22 -10.20 -1.67
N LEU A 52 4.69 -9.02 -1.30
CA LEU A 52 5.23 -8.05 -2.24
C LEU A 52 6.46 -7.40 -1.64
N GLY A 53 7.55 -7.38 -2.41
CA GLY A 53 8.78 -6.66 -2.07
C GLY A 53 9.00 -5.53 -3.06
N ARG A 54 9.32 -4.34 -2.56
CA ARG A 54 9.66 -3.18 -3.38
C ARG A 54 11.01 -2.61 -2.95
N TYR A 55 11.86 -2.36 -3.93
CA TYR A 55 13.10 -1.62 -3.79
C TYR A 55 12.96 -0.32 -4.60
N GLN A 56 12.72 0.78 -3.90
CA GLN A 56 12.43 2.06 -4.53
C GLN A 56 13.71 2.87 -4.72
N TYR A 57 13.81 3.60 -5.83
CA TYR A 57 14.94 4.45 -6.17
C TYR A 57 16.28 3.70 -6.08
N TYR A 58 16.40 2.64 -6.86
CA TYR A 58 17.57 1.77 -6.86
C TYR A 58 18.86 2.60 -7.00
N ASN A 59 19.81 2.36 -6.09
CA ASN A 59 21.09 3.06 -6.05
C ASN A 59 21.03 4.56 -5.67
N TYR A 60 20.02 4.98 -4.89
CA TYR A 60 19.85 6.38 -4.46
C TYR A 60 20.97 6.90 -3.51
N GLY A 61 22.07 6.20 -3.34
CA GLY A 61 23.17 6.63 -2.50
C GLY A 61 22.98 6.31 -1.00
N THR A 62 23.78 6.97 -0.15
CA THR A 62 23.71 6.79 1.31
C THR A 62 23.16 8.04 1.97
N PHE A 63 22.31 7.87 2.96
CA PHE A 63 21.75 8.95 3.76
C PHE A 63 21.94 8.63 5.24
N GLY A 64 22.64 9.49 5.98
CA GLY A 64 22.89 9.31 7.42
C GLY A 64 23.62 8.00 7.76
N GLY A 65 24.49 7.50 6.87
CA GLY A 65 25.22 6.24 7.05
C GLY A 65 24.45 4.99 6.66
N ALA A 66 23.23 5.09 6.19
CA ALA A 66 22.42 3.98 5.68
C ALA A 66 22.18 4.10 4.17
N ASN A 67 21.81 2.98 3.52
CA ASN A 67 21.35 3.01 2.14
C ASN A 67 20.09 3.88 2.04
N GLY A 68 20.14 4.92 1.20
CA GLY A 68 19.07 5.90 1.04
C GLY A 68 17.86 5.36 0.28
N SER A 69 18.00 4.26 -0.45
CA SER A 69 16.90 3.66 -1.22
C SER A 69 15.85 3.04 -0.31
N PRO A 70 14.57 3.47 -0.39
CA PRO A 70 13.49 2.87 0.38
C PRO A 70 13.29 1.39 0.04
N ARG A 71 12.99 0.58 1.05
CA ARG A 71 12.70 -0.84 0.92
C ARG A 71 11.43 -1.16 1.66
N THR A 72 10.49 -1.75 0.94
CA THR A 72 9.19 -2.12 1.51
C THR A 72 8.93 -3.60 1.30
N GLY A 73 8.50 -4.29 2.35
CA GLY A 73 7.91 -5.62 2.29
C GLY A 73 6.45 -5.55 2.70
N LEU A 74 5.56 -6.18 1.96
CA LEU A 74 4.14 -6.26 2.26
C LEU A 74 3.70 -7.72 2.27
N PHE A 75 2.92 -8.08 3.28
CA PHE A 75 2.24 -9.36 3.39
C PHE A 75 0.76 -9.12 3.63
N THR A 76 -0.11 -9.79 2.87
CA THR A 76 -1.55 -9.71 3.08
C THR A 76 -2.21 -11.07 3.02
N ILE A 77 -3.24 -11.26 3.85
CA ILE A 77 -4.16 -12.40 3.79
C ILE A 77 -5.58 -11.85 3.69
N SER A 78 -6.38 -12.45 2.82
CA SER A 78 -7.80 -12.16 2.66
C SER A 78 -8.57 -13.47 2.65
N LEU A 79 -9.44 -13.71 3.61
CA LEU A 79 -10.17 -14.97 3.78
C LEU A 79 -11.68 -14.72 3.83
N PRO A 80 -12.47 -15.36 2.96
CA PRO A 80 -13.93 -15.32 3.07
C PRO A 80 -14.41 -16.15 4.26
N ILE A 81 -15.45 -15.67 4.93
CA ILE A 81 -16.20 -16.38 5.96
C ILE A 81 -17.66 -16.50 5.49
N PRO A 82 -17.99 -17.55 4.71
CA PRO A 82 -19.32 -17.68 4.07
C PRO A 82 -20.48 -17.67 5.06
N THR A 83 -20.30 -18.25 6.25
CA THR A 83 -21.33 -18.32 7.30
C THR A 83 -21.74 -16.95 7.83
N LEU A 84 -20.84 -15.97 7.79
CA LEU A 84 -21.10 -14.59 8.22
C LEU A 84 -21.41 -13.66 7.04
N SER A 85 -21.46 -14.20 5.81
CA SER A 85 -21.54 -13.36 4.59
C SER A 85 -20.51 -12.23 4.60
N GLY A 86 -19.29 -12.57 5.01
CA GLY A 86 -18.23 -11.58 5.22
C GLY A 86 -16.84 -12.16 5.01
N GLY A 87 -15.83 -11.49 5.53
CA GLY A 87 -14.45 -11.94 5.47
C GLY A 87 -13.55 -11.26 6.49
N VAL A 88 -12.39 -11.85 6.70
CA VAL A 88 -11.31 -11.30 7.54
C VAL A 88 -10.06 -11.10 6.70
N GLY A 89 -9.27 -10.12 7.08
CA GLY A 89 -8.03 -9.80 6.41
C GLY A 89 -6.95 -9.41 7.39
N LEU A 90 -5.71 -9.67 6.99
CA LEU A 90 -4.51 -9.20 7.66
C LEU A 90 -3.64 -8.50 6.62
N SER A 91 -3.12 -7.34 6.96
CA SER A 91 -2.11 -6.63 6.16
C SER A 91 -0.96 -6.24 7.07
N VAL A 92 0.25 -6.65 6.72
CA VAL A 92 1.46 -6.25 7.45
C VAL A 92 2.44 -5.69 6.43
N TYR A 93 2.90 -4.46 6.64
CA TYR A 93 4.03 -3.97 5.87
C TYR A 93 5.16 -3.50 6.78
N TYR A 94 6.37 -3.71 6.29
CA TYR A 94 7.60 -3.17 6.82
C TYR A 94 8.18 -2.20 5.80
N ASP A 95 8.48 -1.00 6.22
CA ASP A 95 9.06 0.03 5.37
C ASP A 95 10.30 0.62 6.03
N GLN A 96 11.38 0.73 5.26
CA GLN A 96 12.62 1.33 5.69
C GLN A 96 13.04 2.42 4.72
N VAL A 97 13.20 3.63 5.24
CA VAL A 97 13.66 4.81 4.51
C VAL A 97 14.85 5.39 5.27
N GLY A 98 16.06 5.18 4.73
CA GLY A 98 17.29 5.52 5.45
C GLY A 98 17.38 4.80 6.80
N GLN A 99 17.46 5.56 7.88
CA GLN A 99 17.50 5.04 9.26
C GLN A 99 16.09 4.83 9.86
N SER A 100 15.05 5.41 9.26
CA SER A 100 13.69 5.24 9.75
C SER A 100 13.12 3.89 9.34
N LYS A 101 12.48 3.20 10.29
CA LYS A 101 11.83 1.92 10.10
C LYS A 101 10.39 1.99 10.58
N MET A 102 9.45 1.58 9.75
CA MET A 102 8.05 1.52 10.11
C MET A 102 7.52 0.10 9.90
N THR A 103 6.81 -0.42 10.91
CA THR A 103 6.05 -1.65 10.79
C THR A 103 4.59 -1.31 11.06
N ASN A 104 3.73 -1.69 10.14
CA ASN A 104 2.29 -1.51 10.26
C ASN A 104 1.60 -2.86 10.13
N ALA A 105 0.73 -3.19 11.07
CA ALA A 105 -0.08 -4.40 11.05
C ALA A 105 -1.55 -4.02 11.19
N ALA A 106 -2.38 -4.42 10.25
CA ALA A 106 -3.81 -4.12 10.23
C ALA A 106 -4.62 -5.41 10.17
N LEU A 107 -5.55 -5.57 11.12
CA LEU A 107 -6.53 -6.65 11.15
C LEU A 107 -7.88 -6.09 10.70
N SER A 108 -8.47 -6.72 9.70
CA SER A 108 -9.69 -6.24 9.03
C SER A 108 -10.83 -7.24 9.15
N TYR A 109 -12.04 -6.71 9.25
CA TYR A 109 -13.29 -7.44 9.04
C TYR A 109 -14.12 -6.73 8.00
N SER A 110 -14.76 -7.48 7.10
CA SER A 110 -15.67 -6.97 6.10
C SER A 110 -16.99 -7.74 6.12
N GLN A 111 -18.10 -7.01 6.11
CA GLN A 111 -19.45 -7.53 5.92
C GLN A 111 -19.87 -7.33 4.48
N HIS A 112 -20.43 -8.37 3.85
CA HIS A 112 -20.82 -8.33 2.44
C HIS A 112 -22.33 -8.44 2.28
N ILE A 113 -22.89 -7.61 1.38
CA ILE A 113 -24.26 -7.72 0.92
C ILE A 113 -24.29 -7.92 -0.60
N LYS A 114 -25.26 -8.69 -1.08
CA LYS A 114 -25.46 -8.85 -2.53
C LYS A 114 -26.07 -7.57 -3.09
N LEU A 115 -25.47 -7.01 -4.14
CA LEU A 115 -25.97 -5.82 -4.82
C LEU A 115 -25.87 -6.02 -6.34
N GLY A 116 -27.00 -6.18 -7.01
CA GLY A 116 -27.05 -6.51 -8.44
C GLY A 116 -26.32 -7.83 -8.73
N GLU A 117 -25.41 -7.81 -9.71
CA GLU A 117 -24.57 -8.96 -10.08
C GLU A 117 -23.35 -9.12 -9.17
N GLY A 118 -23.07 -8.16 -8.32
CA GLY A 118 -21.90 -8.11 -7.48
C GLY A 118 -22.20 -8.20 -5.98
N LYS A 119 -21.18 -7.85 -5.21
CA LYS A 119 -21.22 -7.73 -3.76
C LYS A 119 -20.71 -6.36 -3.34
N LEU A 120 -21.36 -5.75 -2.38
CA LEU A 120 -20.88 -4.56 -1.69
C LEU A 120 -20.37 -4.97 -0.31
N GLY A 121 -19.12 -4.65 -0.04
CA GLY A 121 -18.45 -4.88 1.24
C GLY A 121 -18.34 -3.58 2.03
N PHE A 122 -18.56 -3.68 3.34
CA PHE A 122 -18.26 -2.64 4.32
C PHE A 122 -17.21 -3.17 5.26
N GLY A 123 -16.06 -2.52 5.32
CA GLY A 123 -14.91 -3.00 6.08
C GLY A 123 -14.46 -2.01 7.14
N ILE A 124 -13.98 -2.56 8.25
CA ILE A 124 -13.29 -1.84 9.32
C ILE A 124 -11.97 -2.53 9.60
N GLN A 125 -10.99 -1.79 10.11
CA GLN A 125 -9.71 -2.37 10.53
C GLN A 125 -9.16 -1.67 11.76
N GLY A 126 -8.52 -2.46 12.63
CA GLY A 126 -7.63 -1.98 13.66
C GLY A 126 -6.19 -2.00 13.16
N ILE A 127 -5.47 -0.92 13.35
CA ILE A 127 -4.12 -0.70 12.84
C ILE A 127 -3.17 -0.54 14.03
N TYR A 128 -2.09 -1.31 14.05
CA TYR A 128 -0.95 -1.10 14.95
C TYR A 128 0.24 -0.62 14.13
N THR A 129 0.82 0.50 14.50
CA THR A 129 2.01 1.05 13.84
C THR A 129 3.13 1.23 14.85
N TYR A 130 4.28 0.61 14.56
CA TYR A 130 5.55 0.87 15.21
C TYR A 130 6.40 1.74 14.29
N LEU A 131 6.93 2.84 14.81
CA LEU A 131 7.81 3.76 14.10
C LEU A 131 9.10 3.94 14.90
N GLY A 132 10.21 3.46 14.32
CA GLY A 132 11.56 3.63 14.86
C GLY A 132 12.35 4.61 14.02
N LYS A 133 13.07 5.50 14.68
CA LYS A 133 14.10 6.36 14.09
C LYS A 133 15.44 5.88 14.61
N GLY A 134 16.25 5.30 13.73
CA GLY A 134 17.59 4.85 14.10
C GLY A 134 18.54 6.03 14.35
N THR A 135 19.79 5.70 14.65
CA THR A 135 20.83 6.68 14.91
C THR A 135 21.21 7.42 13.64
N TYR A 136 20.99 8.71 13.61
CA TYR A 136 21.50 9.58 12.55
C TYR A 136 22.91 10.07 12.92
N ILE A 137 23.79 10.13 11.93
CA ILE A 137 25.09 10.78 12.08
C ILE A 137 24.84 12.28 12.00
N ALA A 138 24.91 12.96 13.14
CA ALA A 138 24.81 14.41 13.19
C ALA A 138 26.07 15.05 12.58
N ILE A 139 25.89 16.17 11.87
CA ILE A 139 27.03 16.98 11.39
C ILE A 139 27.77 17.58 12.59
N ASP A 140 27.01 17.99 13.59
CA ASP A 140 27.54 18.39 14.92
C ASP A 140 27.31 17.23 15.89
N PRO A 141 28.39 16.57 16.39
CA PRO A 141 28.27 15.46 17.34
C PRO A 141 27.57 15.84 18.65
N ASP A 142 27.55 17.11 19.01
CA ASP A 142 26.96 17.63 20.22
C ASP A 142 25.51 18.13 20.03
N ASP A 143 24.93 17.95 18.83
CA ASP A 143 23.54 18.33 18.59
C ASP A 143 22.59 17.37 19.34
N ILE A 144 22.09 17.87 20.47
CA ILE A 144 21.15 17.16 21.36
C ILE A 144 19.76 16.95 20.74
N ASN A 145 19.45 17.63 19.62
CA ASN A 145 18.14 17.53 18.96
C ASN A 145 18.07 16.36 17.98
N VAL A 146 19.19 15.76 17.62
CA VAL A 146 19.22 14.58 16.74
C VAL A 146 18.75 13.36 17.55
N PRO A 147 17.62 12.74 17.19
CA PRO A 147 17.15 11.53 17.87
C PRO A 147 18.14 10.38 17.67
N LYS A 148 18.52 9.71 18.74
CA LYS A 148 19.28 8.46 18.70
C LYS A 148 18.35 7.34 19.16
N ASP A 149 18.12 6.33 18.30
CA ASP A 149 17.34 5.13 18.59
C ASP A 149 16.00 5.36 19.31
N ALA A 150 15.25 6.37 18.84
CA ALA A 150 13.94 6.67 19.39
C ALA A 150 12.86 5.88 18.65
N SER A 151 11.92 5.33 19.39
CA SER A 151 10.77 4.63 18.80
C SER A 151 9.49 4.92 19.58
N ASP A 152 8.37 4.80 18.89
CA ASP A 152 7.03 4.87 19.48
C ASP A 152 6.09 3.95 18.71
N SER A 153 5.01 3.53 19.36
CA SER A 153 3.99 2.71 18.72
C SER A 153 2.60 3.20 19.08
N LYS A 154 1.68 3.13 18.12
CA LYS A 154 0.32 3.62 18.27
C LYS A 154 -0.68 2.67 17.63
N PHE A 155 -1.89 2.72 18.16
CA PHE A 155 -3.06 2.11 17.54
C PHE A 155 -3.86 3.18 16.81
N ASP A 156 -4.43 2.77 15.67
CA ASP A 156 -5.31 3.60 14.85
C ASP A 156 -6.40 2.72 14.24
N ALA A 157 -7.28 3.29 13.45
CA ALA A 157 -8.34 2.59 12.77
C ALA A 157 -8.44 3.00 11.31
N GLY A 158 -9.11 2.17 10.53
CA GLY A 158 -9.47 2.45 9.14
C GLY A 158 -10.84 1.88 8.81
N ALA A 159 -11.47 2.43 7.78
CA ALA A 159 -12.75 1.96 7.27
C ALA A 159 -12.77 2.06 5.75
N GLY A 160 -13.66 1.27 5.13
CA GLY A 160 -13.81 1.32 3.68
C GLY A 160 -15.07 0.66 3.20
N VAL A 161 -15.35 0.90 1.93
CA VAL A 161 -16.37 0.23 1.13
C VAL A 161 -15.74 -0.32 -0.13
N TRP A 162 -16.21 -1.48 -0.59
CA TRP A 162 -15.74 -2.13 -1.81
C TRP A 162 -16.90 -2.76 -2.54
N TYR A 163 -17.01 -2.47 -3.82
CA TYR A 163 -17.92 -3.17 -4.71
C TYR A 163 -17.14 -4.10 -5.63
N GLU A 164 -17.57 -5.34 -5.72
CA GLU A 164 -16.97 -6.36 -6.57
C GLU A 164 -18.03 -7.03 -7.43
N ALA A 165 -17.90 -6.92 -8.73
CA ALA A 165 -18.73 -7.60 -9.72
C ALA A 165 -17.84 -8.33 -10.74
N PRO A 166 -18.38 -9.21 -11.60
CA PRO A 166 -17.57 -9.94 -12.58
C PRO A 166 -16.74 -9.05 -13.51
N LYS A 167 -17.31 -7.93 -13.93
CA LYS A 167 -16.65 -7.00 -14.87
C LYS A 167 -16.13 -5.71 -14.25
N PHE A 168 -16.52 -5.38 -13.03
CA PHE A 168 -16.20 -4.09 -12.44
C PHE A 168 -15.92 -4.21 -10.96
N TYR A 169 -14.89 -3.48 -10.50
CA TYR A 169 -14.68 -3.24 -9.08
C TYR A 169 -14.44 -1.77 -8.79
N ALA A 170 -14.84 -1.34 -7.61
CA ALA A 170 -14.47 -0.02 -7.08
C ALA A 170 -14.38 -0.07 -5.55
N GLY A 171 -13.45 0.67 -4.99
CA GLY A 171 -13.23 0.76 -3.56
C GLY A 171 -12.90 2.17 -3.10
N LEU A 172 -13.40 2.52 -1.93
CA LEU A 172 -13.06 3.75 -1.22
C LEU A 172 -12.71 3.38 0.23
N SER A 173 -11.61 3.90 0.74
CA SER A 173 -11.18 3.66 2.12
C SER A 173 -10.46 4.86 2.71
N VAL A 174 -10.46 4.92 4.04
CA VAL A 174 -9.69 5.89 4.82
C VAL A 174 -8.98 5.16 5.94
N ASN A 175 -7.66 5.38 6.03
CA ASN A 175 -6.79 4.85 7.08
C ASN A 175 -6.39 5.98 8.04
N ASN A 176 -5.91 5.60 9.24
CA ASN A 176 -5.47 6.49 10.31
C ASN A 176 -6.58 7.48 10.75
N LEU A 177 -7.78 6.96 11.01
CA LEU A 177 -8.95 7.77 11.35
C LEU A 177 -8.74 8.62 12.62
N PHE A 178 -7.95 8.12 13.57
CA PHE A 178 -7.66 8.82 14.83
C PHE A 178 -6.46 9.77 14.74
N ARG A 179 -5.69 9.69 13.63
CA ARG A 179 -4.49 10.51 13.41
C ARG A 179 -3.51 10.40 14.59
N SER A 180 -3.20 9.18 14.99
CA SER A 180 -2.37 8.89 16.16
C SER A 180 -1.03 9.61 16.12
N GLY A 181 -0.66 10.24 17.23
CA GLY A 181 0.57 11.03 17.35
C GLY A 181 1.71 10.22 17.93
N PHE A 182 2.82 10.12 17.22
CA PHE A 182 4.08 9.53 17.69
C PHE A 182 4.93 10.60 18.34
N THR A 183 5.59 10.24 19.45
CA THR A 183 6.43 11.16 20.21
C THR A 183 7.82 10.57 20.38
N PHE A 184 8.83 11.25 19.88
CA PHE A 184 10.22 10.85 20.00
C PHE A 184 10.94 11.77 20.97
N LYS A 185 11.41 11.22 22.08
CA LYS A 185 12.16 12.00 23.08
C LYS A 185 13.60 12.17 22.60
N SER A 186 14.12 13.40 22.64
CA SER A 186 15.54 13.68 22.48
C SER A 186 16.31 13.23 23.74
N GLN A 187 17.60 12.89 23.61
CA GLN A 187 18.42 12.39 24.73
C GLN A 187 18.87 13.48 25.74
N GLY A 188 18.66 14.76 25.45
CA GLY A 188 19.00 15.84 26.38
C GLY A 188 17.93 16.06 27.45
N THR A 189 18.36 16.40 28.67
CA THR A 189 17.46 16.76 29.78
C THR A 189 16.52 17.92 29.48
N ASN A 190 16.84 18.73 28.47
CA ASN A 190 16.04 19.84 27.96
C ASN A 190 15.62 19.65 26.48
N GLY A 191 15.78 18.45 25.91
CA GLY A 191 15.50 18.19 24.52
C GLY A 191 13.99 18.23 24.24
N SER A 192 13.60 19.01 23.23
CA SER A 192 12.23 19.05 22.75
C SER A 192 11.81 17.71 22.17
N ALA A 193 10.64 17.18 22.56
CA ALA A 193 10.10 15.98 21.94
C ALA A 193 9.65 16.29 20.51
N SER A 194 10.19 15.56 19.53
CA SER A 194 9.68 15.62 18.17
C SER A 194 8.35 14.86 18.07
N LYS A 195 7.32 15.48 17.54
CA LYS A 195 6.00 14.86 17.30
C LYS A 195 5.80 14.61 15.83
N TYR A 196 5.24 13.45 15.51
CA TYR A 196 4.80 13.07 14.18
C TYR A 196 3.35 12.60 14.25
N LEU A 197 2.48 13.12 13.38
CA LEU A 197 1.09 12.70 13.28
C LEU A 197 0.90 11.78 12.08
N ALA A 198 0.25 10.65 12.30
CA ALA A 198 -0.21 9.78 11.22
C ALA A 198 -1.39 10.46 10.51
N GLU A 199 -1.14 11.10 9.38
CA GLU A 199 -2.20 11.76 8.62
C GLU A 199 -3.23 10.77 8.08
N ASN A 200 -4.48 11.21 7.91
CA ASN A 200 -5.50 10.40 7.27
C ASN A 200 -5.12 10.16 5.80
N HIS A 201 -5.16 8.90 5.37
CA HIS A 201 -4.94 8.52 3.98
C HIS A 201 -6.23 7.99 3.39
N ALA A 202 -6.76 8.68 2.39
CA ALA A 202 -7.90 8.23 1.60
C ALA A 202 -7.42 7.56 0.31
N TYR A 203 -8.07 6.46 -0.07
CA TYR A 203 -7.81 5.71 -1.29
C TYR A 203 -9.11 5.54 -2.06
N PHE A 204 -9.05 5.81 -3.34
CA PHE A 204 -10.08 5.40 -4.30
C PHE A 204 -9.42 4.54 -5.35
N THR A 205 -9.98 3.36 -5.64
CA THR A 205 -9.54 2.51 -6.74
C THR A 205 -10.74 1.99 -7.50
N ALA A 206 -10.57 1.84 -8.81
CA ALA A 206 -11.57 1.22 -9.68
C ALA A 206 -10.88 0.50 -10.84
N GLY A 207 -11.56 -0.51 -11.39
CA GLY A 207 -11.11 -1.20 -12.59
C GLY A 207 -12.28 -1.88 -13.30
N TYR A 208 -12.09 -2.10 -14.60
CA TYR A 208 -13.09 -2.71 -15.46
C TYR A 208 -12.47 -3.82 -16.32
N ASN A 209 -13.06 -5.01 -16.30
CA ASN A 209 -12.62 -6.15 -17.09
C ASN A 209 -13.33 -6.17 -18.45
N ILE A 210 -12.56 -6.00 -19.52
CA ILE A 210 -13.01 -6.02 -20.92
C ILE A 210 -12.58 -7.36 -21.52
N ASP A 211 -13.53 -8.21 -21.90
CA ASP A 211 -13.25 -9.44 -22.62
C ASP A 211 -12.87 -9.09 -24.07
N ALA A 212 -11.57 -8.91 -24.34
CA ALA A 212 -11.08 -8.56 -25.67
C ALA A 212 -11.14 -9.76 -26.63
N SER A 213 -11.03 -10.99 -26.09
CA SER A 213 -11.28 -12.25 -26.80
C SER A 213 -11.67 -13.33 -25.79
N SER A 214 -11.90 -14.58 -26.26
CA SER A 214 -12.18 -15.73 -25.38
C SER A 214 -11.06 -16.04 -24.38
N SER A 215 -9.83 -15.62 -24.68
CA SER A 215 -8.64 -15.89 -23.87
C SER A 215 -7.97 -14.63 -23.31
N VAL A 216 -8.34 -13.43 -23.76
CA VAL A 216 -7.70 -12.18 -23.35
C VAL A 216 -8.68 -11.26 -22.65
N VAL A 217 -8.35 -10.91 -21.41
CA VAL A 217 -9.06 -9.88 -20.63
C VAL A 217 -8.15 -8.66 -20.47
N VAL A 218 -8.65 -7.49 -20.85
CA VAL A 218 -7.97 -6.20 -20.65
C VAL A 218 -8.62 -5.47 -19.49
N THR A 219 -7.81 -5.09 -18.50
CA THR A 219 -8.30 -4.43 -17.28
C THR A 219 -7.65 -3.05 -17.14
N PRO A 220 -8.28 -1.96 -17.64
CA PRO A 220 -7.93 -0.62 -17.20
C PRO A 220 -8.26 -0.45 -15.72
N SER A 221 -7.39 0.26 -15.01
CA SER A 221 -7.56 0.52 -13.58
C SER A 221 -7.03 1.89 -13.18
N VAL A 222 -7.55 2.42 -12.10
CA VAL A 222 -7.15 3.69 -11.52
C VAL A 222 -6.99 3.58 -10.01
N LEU A 223 -6.02 4.30 -9.48
CA LEU A 223 -5.80 4.51 -8.05
C LEU A 223 -5.60 6.00 -7.80
N VAL A 224 -6.41 6.55 -6.91
CA VAL A 224 -6.23 7.90 -6.35
C VAL A 224 -5.93 7.74 -4.87
N LYS A 225 -4.86 8.38 -4.43
CA LYS A 225 -4.47 8.45 -3.03
C LYS A 225 -4.46 9.91 -2.61
N ALA A 226 -5.07 10.21 -1.50
CA ALA A 226 -5.08 11.55 -0.92
C ALA A 226 -4.63 11.50 0.54
N VAL A 227 -3.74 12.40 0.92
CA VAL A 227 -3.42 12.70 2.31
C VAL A 227 -4.33 13.84 2.75
N LEU A 228 -5.22 13.57 3.69
CA LEU A 228 -6.18 14.56 4.20
C LEU A 228 -5.52 15.32 5.34
N PRO A 229 -5.12 16.58 5.16
CA PRO A 229 -4.53 17.37 6.23
C PRO A 229 -5.56 17.59 7.32
N GLY A 230 -5.18 17.34 8.57
CA GLY A 230 -6.06 17.58 9.69
C GLY A 230 -6.16 19.04 10.10
N ALA A 231 -6.96 19.30 11.11
CA ALA A 231 -7.24 20.64 11.65
C ALA A 231 -6.01 21.44 12.14
N TYR A 232 -4.85 20.79 12.23
CA TYR A 232 -3.58 21.41 12.66
C TYR A 232 -2.59 21.69 11.50
N ALA A 233 -2.86 21.17 10.30
CA ALA A 233 -2.15 21.65 9.12
C ALA A 233 -2.65 23.06 8.85
N ASP A 234 -1.74 24.03 8.79
CA ASP A 234 -2.03 25.44 8.57
C ASP A 234 -3.19 25.62 7.60
N LYS A 235 -4.32 26.02 8.17
CA LYS A 235 -5.60 26.38 7.56
C LYS A 235 -5.72 26.08 6.06
N GLY A 236 -6.16 24.85 5.75
CA GLY A 236 -7.10 24.67 4.66
C GLY A 236 -6.63 25.04 3.26
N LYS A 237 -5.53 24.48 2.81
CA LYS A 237 -5.31 24.42 1.37
C LYS A 237 -5.26 22.96 0.95
N PHE A 238 -6.42 22.40 0.61
CA PHE A 238 -6.55 21.23 -0.26
C PHE A 238 -5.85 21.45 -1.61
N ASP A 239 -5.28 22.64 -1.82
CA ASP A 239 -4.74 23.15 -3.06
C ASP A 239 -3.27 22.79 -3.27
N ASN A 240 -2.70 21.93 -2.44
CA ASN A 240 -1.33 21.51 -2.61
C ASN A 240 -1.30 20.19 -3.38
N SER A 241 -0.86 20.23 -4.64
CA SER A 241 -0.69 19.06 -5.53
C SER A 241 0.13 17.92 -4.91
N ASN A 242 0.89 18.20 -3.85
CA ASN A 242 1.68 17.21 -3.10
C ASN A 242 0.82 16.28 -2.21
N ASN A 243 -0.46 16.60 -1.98
CA ASN A 243 -1.36 15.81 -1.15
C ASN A 243 -2.09 14.70 -1.94
N TYR A 244 -1.95 14.69 -3.26
CA TYR A 244 -2.64 13.75 -4.12
C TYR A 244 -1.64 12.95 -4.95
N SER A 245 -1.89 11.67 -5.10
CA SER A 245 -1.23 10.81 -6.08
C SER A 245 -2.30 10.15 -6.93
N PHE A 246 -2.13 10.23 -8.23
CA PHE A 246 -3.00 9.59 -9.22
C PHE A 246 -2.17 8.59 -10.02
N GLU A 247 -2.67 7.38 -10.13
CA GLU A 247 -2.09 6.34 -10.96
C GLU A 247 -3.16 5.71 -11.83
N GLY A 248 -2.92 5.63 -13.13
CA GLY A 248 -3.75 4.95 -14.10
C GLY A 248 -2.95 3.90 -14.83
N GLY A 249 -3.56 2.76 -15.11
CA GLY A 249 -2.88 1.66 -15.78
C GLY A 249 -3.80 0.76 -16.57
N VAL A 250 -3.17 -0.11 -17.35
CA VAL A 250 -3.85 -1.15 -18.09
C VAL A 250 -3.08 -2.45 -17.97
N ARG A 251 -3.80 -3.54 -17.77
CA ARG A 251 -3.25 -4.90 -17.73
C ARG A 251 -4.02 -5.78 -18.71
N ALA A 252 -3.28 -6.50 -19.57
CA ALA A 252 -3.83 -7.58 -20.39
C ALA A 252 -3.49 -8.91 -19.71
N THR A 253 -4.47 -9.79 -19.56
CA THR A 253 -4.33 -11.13 -18.97
C THR A 253 -4.75 -12.16 -20.00
N LEU A 254 -3.87 -13.14 -20.26
CA LEU A 254 -4.08 -14.24 -21.19
C LEU A 254 -4.36 -15.52 -20.39
N ASP A 255 -5.51 -16.16 -20.66
CA ASP A 255 -5.96 -17.45 -20.08
C ASP A 255 -5.95 -17.47 -18.52
N ASP A 256 -6.16 -16.32 -17.85
CA ASP A 256 -5.96 -16.11 -16.40
C ASP A 256 -4.56 -16.58 -15.92
N LYS A 257 -3.63 -16.76 -16.85
CA LYS A 257 -2.32 -17.35 -16.58
C LYS A 257 -1.16 -16.36 -16.72
N TYR A 258 -1.11 -15.62 -17.81
CA TYR A 258 -0.03 -14.66 -18.05
C TYR A 258 -0.59 -13.24 -18.08
N TRP A 259 0.13 -12.29 -17.56
CA TRP A 259 -0.26 -10.88 -17.67
C TRP A 259 0.93 -10.00 -17.98
N ILE A 260 0.61 -8.93 -18.68
CA ILE A 260 1.49 -7.80 -18.94
C ILE A 260 0.70 -6.53 -18.72
N GLY A 261 1.33 -5.49 -18.23
CA GLY A 261 0.65 -4.22 -18.00
C GLY A 261 1.62 -3.05 -17.95
N ALA A 262 1.03 -1.86 -18.02
CA ALA A 262 1.73 -0.60 -17.87
C ALA A 262 0.88 0.36 -17.04
N ASN A 263 1.55 1.16 -16.21
CA ASN A 263 0.93 2.20 -15.40
C ASN A 263 1.65 3.54 -15.61
N TYR A 264 0.90 4.60 -15.45
CA TYR A 264 1.40 5.96 -15.34
C TYR A 264 1.02 6.53 -13.99
N ARG A 265 2.02 6.91 -13.20
CA ARG A 265 1.86 7.63 -11.93
C ARG A 265 2.18 9.09 -12.16
N HIS A 266 1.16 9.93 -11.96
CA HIS A 266 1.26 11.36 -12.21
C HIS A 266 2.40 12.01 -11.41
N GLN A 267 3.23 12.80 -12.08
CA GLN A 267 4.40 13.50 -11.54
C GLN A 267 5.45 12.60 -10.87
N GLU A 268 5.50 11.33 -11.21
CA GLU A 268 6.49 10.40 -10.64
C GLU A 268 7.10 9.48 -11.69
N SER A 269 6.32 8.55 -12.27
CA SER A 269 6.89 7.45 -13.04
C SER A 269 5.97 6.87 -14.10
N VAL A 270 6.60 6.19 -15.05
CA VAL A 270 5.96 5.21 -15.93
C VAL A 270 6.45 3.82 -15.51
N SER A 271 5.55 2.85 -15.44
CA SER A 271 5.86 1.51 -14.96
C SER A 271 5.44 0.45 -15.93
N GLY A 272 6.24 -0.62 -16.01
CA GLY A 272 5.89 -1.87 -16.68
C GLY A 272 5.74 -2.99 -15.66
N MET A 273 4.81 -3.92 -15.89
CA MET A 273 4.65 -5.13 -15.09
C MET A 273 4.39 -6.33 -15.96
N LEU A 274 4.82 -7.49 -15.51
CA LEU A 274 4.53 -8.79 -16.14
C LEU A 274 4.45 -9.87 -15.07
N GLY A 275 3.82 -10.98 -15.40
CA GLY A 275 3.78 -12.09 -14.47
C GLY A 275 3.10 -13.32 -15.06
N ALA A 276 3.12 -14.38 -14.27
CA ALA A 276 2.54 -15.66 -14.62
C ALA A 276 1.89 -16.32 -13.41
N SER A 277 0.80 -17.03 -13.68
CA SER A 277 0.18 -17.97 -12.75
C SER A 277 0.71 -19.38 -13.08
N ILE A 278 1.18 -20.06 -12.06
CA ILE A 278 1.70 -21.43 -12.12
C ILE A 278 0.96 -22.29 -11.12
N ALA A 279 1.26 -23.58 -11.08
CA ALA A 279 0.54 -24.59 -10.30
C ALA A 279 -0.88 -24.87 -10.82
N LYS A 280 -1.51 -25.86 -10.21
CA LYS A 280 -2.87 -26.27 -10.53
C LYS A 280 -3.86 -25.13 -10.27
N ASP A 281 -4.82 -24.95 -11.17
CA ASP A 281 -5.87 -23.92 -11.09
C ASP A 281 -5.31 -22.47 -10.99
N ASN A 282 -4.12 -22.24 -11.56
CA ASN A 282 -3.44 -20.94 -11.53
C ASN A 282 -3.31 -20.39 -10.10
N ALA A 283 -3.11 -21.28 -9.11
CA ALA A 283 -3.14 -20.92 -7.70
C ALA A 283 -1.94 -20.06 -7.28
N LEU A 284 -0.75 -20.36 -7.81
CA LEU A 284 0.47 -19.60 -7.48
C LEU A 284 0.76 -18.58 -8.58
N ARG A 285 0.92 -17.32 -8.20
CA ARG A 285 1.14 -16.19 -9.12
C ARG A 285 2.46 -15.51 -8.77
N LEU A 286 3.28 -15.28 -9.78
CA LEU A 286 4.54 -14.54 -9.66
C LEU A 286 4.48 -13.32 -10.57
N GLY A 287 4.72 -12.13 -10.02
CA GLY A 287 4.70 -10.86 -10.73
C GLY A 287 5.99 -10.09 -10.52
N LEU A 288 6.43 -9.40 -11.55
CA LEU A 288 7.55 -8.46 -11.55
C LEU A 288 7.06 -7.12 -12.07
N ALA A 289 7.58 -6.03 -11.51
CA ALA A 289 7.35 -4.70 -12.04
C ALA A 289 8.60 -3.83 -11.91
N MET A 290 8.70 -2.87 -12.81
CA MET A 290 9.76 -1.86 -12.83
C MET A 290 9.14 -0.50 -13.09
N ASP A 291 9.51 0.47 -12.25
CA ASP A 291 9.17 1.89 -12.48
C ASP A 291 10.39 2.61 -13.05
N ILE A 292 10.14 3.44 -14.04
CA ILE A 292 11.09 4.42 -14.58
C ILE A 292 10.64 5.79 -14.11
N ILE A 293 11.48 6.44 -13.32
CA ILE A 293 11.20 7.75 -12.75
C ILE A 293 11.37 8.80 -13.86
N THR A 294 10.34 9.57 -14.14
CA THR A 294 10.32 10.53 -15.25
C THR A 294 10.50 11.98 -14.81
N ILE A 295 10.23 12.28 -13.53
CA ILE A 295 10.24 13.64 -12.97
C ILE A 295 11.08 13.69 -11.71
N ASN A 296 11.83 14.80 -11.51
CA ASN A 296 12.69 15.04 -10.37
C ASN A 296 13.79 13.98 -10.17
N GLN A 297 14.37 13.49 -11.25
CA GLN A 297 15.43 12.46 -11.22
C GLN A 297 16.67 12.90 -10.41
N ALA A 298 16.92 14.21 -10.30
CA ALA A 298 18.01 14.72 -9.46
C ALA A 298 17.80 14.48 -7.96
N ALA A 299 16.54 14.38 -7.53
CA ALA A 299 16.14 14.09 -6.15
C ALA A 299 15.69 12.63 -5.94
N ARG A 300 15.72 11.80 -6.99
CA ARG A 300 15.28 10.41 -7.01
C ARG A 300 16.16 9.60 -7.95
N ALA A 301 16.46 8.36 -7.65
CA ALA A 301 17.15 7.50 -8.62
C ALA A 301 16.22 7.08 -9.76
N PHE A 302 16.82 6.66 -10.88
CA PHE A 302 16.15 6.40 -12.15
C PHE A 302 15.07 5.30 -12.08
N SER A 303 15.23 4.27 -11.26
CA SER A 303 14.37 3.09 -11.31
C SER A 303 13.96 2.57 -9.93
N SER A 304 12.81 1.86 -9.90
CA SER A 304 12.35 1.07 -8.76
C SER A 304 11.91 -0.31 -9.24
N TYR A 305 11.99 -1.31 -8.38
CA TYR A 305 11.68 -2.69 -8.73
C TYR A 305 10.70 -3.30 -7.73
N GLU A 306 9.79 -4.14 -8.22
CA GLU A 306 8.85 -4.91 -7.41
C GLU A 306 8.86 -6.38 -7.78
N ILE A 307 8.72 -7.23 -6.77
CA ILE A 307 8.43 -8.64 -6.91
C ILE A 307 7.17 -8.97 -6.11
N MET A 308 6.26 -9.74 -6.70
CA MET A 308 5.05 -10.20 -6.05
C MET A 308 4.95 -11.72 -6.12
N LEU A 309 4.62 -12.33 -5.00
CA LEU A 309 4.20 -13.72 -4.91
C LEU A 309 2.80 -13.76 -4.30
N SER A 310 1.87 -14.45 -4.96
CA SER A 310 0.49 -14.56 -4.51
C SER A 310 0.02 -16.00 -4.60
N TYR A 311 -0.75 -16.45 -3.62
CA TYR A 311 -1.34 -17.77 -3.61
C TYR A 311 -2.85 -17.69 -3.38
N ARG A 312 -3.60 -18.26 -4.31
CA ARG A 312 -5.06 -18.43 -4.19
C ARG A 312 -5.36 -19.73 -3.50
N LEU A 313 -6.04 -19.66 -2.35
CA LEU A 313 -6.51 -20.84 -1.63
C LEU A 313 -7.63 -21.54 -2.40
N PRO A 314 -7.87 -22.84 -2.19
CA PRO A 314 -9.06 -23.51 -2.73
C PRO A 314 -10.35 -22.79 -2.34
N LYS A 315 -11.32 -22.74 -3.24
CA LYS A 315 -12.63 -22.12 -2.93
C LYS A 315 -13.30 -22.89 -1.80
N PRO A 316 -13.86 -22.21 -0.77
CA PRO A 316 -14.63 -22.87 0.28
C PRO A 316 -15.79 -23.67 -0.33
N GLY A 317 -16.00 -24.90 0.13
CA GLY A 317 -17.07 -25.77 -0.35
C GLY A 317 -16.70 -26.71 -1.51
N LEU A 318 -15.52 -26.56 -2.13
CA LEU A 318 -15.03 -27.52 -3.14
C LEU A 318 -14.33 -28.75 -2.54
N LEU A 319 -14.16 -28.81 -1.21
CA LEU A 319 -13.78 -30.05 -0.56
C LEU A 319 -14.98 -30.99 -0.65
N THR A 320 -15.03 -31.82 -1.68
CA THR A 320 -15.95 -32.96 -1.74
C THR A 320 -15.76 -33.77 -0.48
N ARG A 321 -16.77 -33.78 0.39
CA ARG A 321 -16.79 -34.72 1.51
C ARG A 321 -16.59 -36.10 0.88
N PRO A 322 -15.60 -36.89 1.30
CA PRO A 322 -15.49 -38.25 0.82
C PRO A 322 -16.85 -38.93 1.08
N ALA A 323 -17.43 -39.47 0.00
CA ALA A 323 -18.68 -40.22 0.14
C ALA A 323 -18.43 -41.33 1.15
N ILE A 324 -19.05 -41.22 2.33
CA ILE A 324 -19.04 -42.29 3.33
C ILE A 324 -19.84 -43.42 2.69
N ARG A 325 -19.16 -44.38 2.07
CA ARG A 325 -19.78 -45.63 1.66
C ARG A 325 -20.06 -46.40 2.95
N THR A 326 -21.25 -46.28 3.50
CA THR A 326 -21.73 -47.21 4.51
C THR A 326 -21.82 -48.60 3.86
N PRO A 327 -21.15 -49.64 4.40
CA PRO A 327 -21.32 -50.97 3.89
C PRO A 327 -22.82 -51.32 4.09
N ARG A 328 -23.52 -51.59 2.99
CA ARG A 328 -24.84 -52.27 3.09
C ARG A 328 -24.56 -53.69 3.43
N TYR A 329 -24.81 -54.07 4.68
CA TYR A 329 -24.97 -55.48 5.04
C TYR A 329 -26.26 -55.94 4.40
N SER A 330 -26.16 -56.73 3.32
CA SER A 330 -27.25 -57.57 2.85
C SER A 330 -27.32 -58.79 3.75
N PHE A 331 -28.44 -58.97 4.45
CA PHE A 331 -28.80 -60.21 5.09
C PHE A 331 -29.34 -61.20 4.07
#